data_72de394f1d02eb1ab3386b4225759e28
#
_entry.id   72de394f1d02eb1ab3386b4225759e28
#
_cell.length_a   1.000
_cell.length_b   1.000
_cell.length_c   1.000
_cell.angle_alpha   90.00
_cell.angle_beta   90.00
_cell.angle_gamma   90.00
#
_symmetry.space_group_name_H-M   'P 1'
#
loop_
_entity.id
_entity.type
_entity.pdbx_description
1 polymer ?
#
loop_
_entity_poly.entity_id
_entity_poly.type
_entity_poly.pdbx_seq_one_letter_code
_entity_poly.pdbx_strand_id
1 'polypeptide(L)'
;MSEPHSFKTFNPLKNRFNPQVFRADTVPELENKIQLAADAEGILSATSFKKISSFLLEIKSQLITRKNKISSAYLDETGLNKSRFEVEFERTLFQLSVFAKHISSSDWKMLCQQSEQIGRKLITKKKLPIGPIMVMGASNFPLAYSTIGGDSVAALAARCPVILKSHPYHLKTSIEVFDAVKSAITNSNLPSGTFTHVIDSGHEHAKYIAKHKTIKGIGYTGSQLGGEAIMKQVNMRKDPIPVFAEMGSMNPIFILDIKKNSSTGLAEKLTHSVCNDRGQFCTKPGIIFIPNSIEGNVLCSNLKNNISNFDSGVMLHPNMAEQFELKTLAIENENSRLIRSNKKEKNHVSNCALVIHENEFGKGSLLKSETFGPFVALVMYDDFKVMENYLSDIEGQLTCSFFSSDNEAHLLNNPLIQLAFKKAGRVILNDVPTGVTVCQPMQHGGPYPASSDSRFTAVGTDSINRFVRDVTIQQNVNY
;
A
#
# COMPACT_ATOMS: atom_id res chain seq x y z
N MET A 1 -13.32 -6.28 -26.03
CA MET A 1 -13.86 -5.68 -24.79
C MET A 1 -15.36 -5.61 -24.92
N SER A 2 -16.11 -5.91 -23.83
CA SER A 2 -17.57 -5.81 -23.77
C SER A 2 -18.03 -4.35 -23.95
N GLU A 3 -19.29 -4.15 -24.32
CA GLU A 3 -19.92 -2.82 -24.32
C GLU A 3 -19.77 -2.11 -22.97
N PRO A 4 -19.76 -0.76 -22.93
CA PRO A 4 -19.64 -0.02 -21.68
C PRO A 4 -20.82 -0.36 -20.77
N HIS A 5 -20.52 -0.91 -19.60
CA HIS A 5 -21.53 -1.26 -18.60
C HIS A 5 -21.67 -0.15 -17.55
N SER A 6 -22.86 -0.05 -17.00
CA SER A 6 -23.15 0.87 -15.90
C SER A 6 -23.10 0.15 -14.57
N PHE A 7 -22.60 0.83 -13.53
CA PHE A 7 -22.47 0.28 -12.19
C PHE A 7 -22.65 1.35 -11.11
N LYS A 8 -22.76 0.92 -9.86
CA LYS A 8 -22.90 1.79 -8.69
C LYS A 8 -21.88 1.42 -7.65
N THR A 9 -21.42 2.39 -6.86
CA THR A 9 -20.63 2.12 -5.65
C THR A 9 -21.54 1.68 -4.52
N PHE A 10 -20.97 1.02 -3.52
CA PHE A 10 -21.70 0.49 -2.38
C PHE A 10 -21.43 1.33 -1.13
N ASN A 11 -22.48 1.54 -0.30
CA ASN A 11 -22.35 2.15 1.01
C ASN A 11 -22.39 1.06 2.09
N PRO A 12 -21.26 0.73 2.73
CA PRO A 12 -21.17 -0.37 3.67
C PRO A 12 -22.01 -0.15 4.95
N LEU A 13 -22.07 1.11 5.44
CA LEU A 13 -22.87 1.44 6.63
C LEU A 13 -24.35 1.28 6.39
N LYS A 14 -24.83 1.72 5.23
CA LYS A 14 -26.26 1.61 4.86
C LYS A 14 -26.61 0.27 4.24
N ASN A 15 -25.62 -0.58 4.00
CA ASN A 15 -25.74 -1.90 3.36
C ASN A 15 -26.56 -1.86 2.05
N ARG A 16 -26.27 -0.87 1.19
CA ARG A 16 -26.96 -0.67 -0.09
C ARG A 16 -26.08 0.05 -1.11
N PHE A 17 -26.44 -0.09 -2.39
CA PHE A 17 -25.80 0.69 -3.43
C PHE A 17 -26.12 2.18 -3.31
N ASN A 18 -25.12 3.01 -3.57
CA ASN A 18 -25.29 4.45 -3.69
C ASN A 18 -26.19 4.77 -4.92
N PRO A 19 -26.96 5.88 -4.89
CA PRO A 19 -27.91 6.18 -5.96
C PRO A 19 -27.23 6.52 -7.30
N GLN A 20 -26.03 7.10 -7.26
CA GLN A 20 -25.31 7.54 -8.45
C GLN A 20 -24.89 6.34 -9.31
N VAL A 21 -25.19 6.44 -10.60
CA VAL A 21 -24.80 5.47 -11.63
C VAL A 21 -23.55 5.99 -12.33
N PHE A 22 -22.56 5.14 -12.48
CA PHE A 22 -21.34 5.40 -13.24
C PHE A 22 -21.34 4.54 -14.50
N ARG A 23 -20.73 5.04 -15.56
CA ARG A 23 -20.50 4.30 -16.80
C ARG A 23 -19.02 4.01 -16.95
N ALA A 24 -18.66 2.78 -17.23
CA ALA A 24 -17.29 2.43 -17.62
C ALA A 24 -16.87 3.14 -18.89
N ASP A 25 -15.61 3.47 -19.03
CA ASP A 25 -15.07 4.06 -20.26
C ASP A 25 -15.26 3.09 -21.44
N THR A 26 -15.56 3.63 -22.60
CA THR A 26 -15.49 2.90 -23.86
C THR A 26 -14.04 2.73 -24.32
N VAL A 27 -13.80 1.81 -25.27
CA VAL A 27 -12.45 1.64 -25.84
C VAL A 27 -11.93 2.93 -26.47
N PRO A 28 -12.69 3.69 -27.26
CA PRO A 28 -12.22 4.96 -27.81
C PRO A 28 -11.89 6.00 -26.72
N GLU A 29 -12.68 6.08 -25.63
CA GLU A 29 -12.38 6.97 -24.50
C GLU A 29 -11.07 6.55 -23.80
N LEU A 30 -10.86 5.25 -23.62
CA LEU A 30 -9.64 4.70 -23.04
C LEU A 30 -8.40 5.01 -23.91
N GLU A 31 -8.51 4.77 -25.24
CA GLU A 31 -7.45 5.11 -26.20
C GLU A 31 -7.10 6.59 -26.17
N ASN A 32 -8.12 7.45 -26.15
CA ASN A 32 -7.92 8.90 -26.06
C ASN A 32 -7.15 9.28 -24.77
N LYS A 33 -7.47 8.68 -23.62
CA LYS A 33 -6.77 8.93 -22.36
C LYS A 33 -5.31 8.48 -22.43
N ILE A 34 -5.04 7.35 -23.07
CA ILE A 34 -3.68 6.83 -23.27
C ILE A 34 -2.91 7.75 -24.24
N GLN A 35 -3.55 8.21 -25.31
CA GLN A 35 -2.92 9.13 -26.28
C GLN A 35 -2.59 10.48 -25.63
N LEU A 36 -3.52 11.06 -24.83
CA LEU A 36 -3.25 12.29 -24.09
C LEU A 36 -2.01 12.14 -23.17
N ALA A 37 -1.84 11.01 -22.52
CA ALA A 37 -0.66 10.74 -21.70
C ALA A 37 0.63 10.63 -22.56
N ALA A 38 0.54 10.01 -23.72
CA ALA A 38 1.65 9.97 -24.68
C ALA A 38 2.07 11.38 -25.14
N ASP A 39 1.11 12.23 -25.48
CA ASP A 39 1.35 13.60 -25.92
C ASP A 39 1.97 14.49 -24.82
N ALA A 40 1.64 14.20 -23.55
CA ALA A 40 2.15 14.90 -22.39
C ALA A 40 3.60 14.50 -22.03
N GLU A 41 4.09 13.33 -22.43
CA GLU A 41 5.40 12.77 -22.02
C GLU A 41 6.56 13.71 -22.30
N GLY A 42 6.71 14.17 -23.52
CA GLY A 42 7.80 15.06 -23.92
C GLY A 42 7.77 16.40 -23.19
N ILE A 43 6.58 16.98 -23.00
CA ILE A 43 6.37 18.26 -22.32
C ILE A 43 6.73 18.11 -20.83
N LEU A 44 6.26 17.06 -20.16
CA LEU A 44 6.59 16.83 -18.74
C LEU A 44 8.08 16.53 -18.55
N SER A 45 8.68 15.73 -19.42
CA SER A 45 10.11 15.42 -19.37
C SER A 45 10.98 16.70 -19.47
N ALA A 46 10.56 17.69 -20.26
CA ALA A 46 11.22 18.98 -20.40
C ALA A 46 10.86 19.99 -19.30
N THR A 47 9.81 19.71 -18.52
CA THR A 47 9.36 20.62 -17.46
C THR A 47 10.35 20.63 -16.29
N SER A 48 10.64 21.82 -15.75
CA SER A 48 11.56 21.97 -14.62
C SER A 48 10.99 21.36 -13.34
N PHE A 49 11.85 20.81 -12.47
CA PHE A 49 11.43 20.29 -11.16
C PHE A 49 10.78 21.38 -10.30
N LYS A 50 11.18 22.64 -10.44
CA LYS A 50 10.53 23.77 -9.74
C LYS A 50 9.06 23.89 -10.16
N LYS A 51 8.73 23.77 -11.46
CA LYS A 51 7.35 23.81 -11.95
C LYS A 51 6.54 22.60 -11.47
N ILE A 52 7.14 21.40 -11.49
CA ILE A 52 6.49 20.19 -10.95
C ILE A 52 6.24 20.31 -9.45
N SER A 53 7.20 20.84 -8.69
CA SER A 53 7.01 21.12 -7.25
C SER A 53 5.83 22.06 -7.01
N SER A 54 5.75 23.17 -7.76
CA SER A 54 4.61 24.10 -7.68
C SER A 54 3.29 23.43 -8.04
N PHE A 55 3.28 22.54 -9.05
CA PHE A 55 2.11 21.76 -9.43
C PHE A 55 1.65 20.80 -8.32
N LEU A 56 2.57 20.09 -7.64
CA LEU A 56 2.21 19.23 -6.51
C LEU A 56 1.60 20.04 -5.35
N LEU A 57 2.10 21.25 -5.09
CA LEU A 57 1.52 22.15 -4.09
C LEU A 57 0.16 22.71 -4.55
N GLU A 58 -0.04 22.92 -5.84
CA GLU A 58 -1.35 23.31 -6.38
C GLU A 58 -2.37 22.18 -6.24
N ILE A 59 -1.98 20.91 -6.48
CA ILE A 59 -2.85 19.76 -6.17
C ILE A 59 -3.27 19.79 -4.71
N LYS A 60 -2.33 20.01 -3.79
CA LYS A 60 -2.62 20.14 -2.35
C LYS A 60 -3.66 21.22 -2.08
N SER A 61 -3.51 22.39 -2.69
CA SER A 61 -4.45 23.52 -2.55
C SER A 61 -5.86 23.15 -3.04
N GLN A 62 -5.95 22.51 -4.20
CA GLN A 62 -7.22 22.09 -4.79
C GLN A 62 -7.93 21.00 -3.98
N LEU A 63 -7.16 20.08 -3.37
CA LEU A 63 -7.70 19.07 -2.46
C LEU A 63 -8.32 19.74 -1.22
N ILE A 64 -7.66 20.72 -0.63
CA ILE A 64 -8.19 21.47 0.51
C ILE A 64 -9.50 22.17 0.15
N THR A 65 -9.56 22.83 -1.01
CA THR A 65 -10.77 23.50 -1.52
C THR A 65 -11.94 22.51 -1.69
N ARG A 66 -11.67 21.27 -2.08
CA ARG A 66 -12.68 20.23 -2.30
C ARG A 66 -12.92 19.29 -1.11
N LYS A 67 -12.26 19.55 0.05
CA LYS A 67 -12.26 18.64 1.21
C LYS A 67 -13.65 18.12 1.59
N ASN A 68 -14.66 18.99 1.63
CA ASN A 68 -16.02 18.59 2.01
C ASN A 68 -16.66 17.60 1.01
N LYS A 69 -16.45 17.79 -0.28
CA LYS A 69 -16.96 16.87 -1.32
C LYS A 69 -16.26 15.53 -1.25
N ILE A 70 -14.92 15.55 -1.12
CA ILE A 70 -14.10 14.36 -0.97
C ILE A 70 -14.50 13.59 0.29
N SER A 71 -14.67 14.29 1.43
CA SER A 71 -15.09 13.69 2.69
C SER A 71 -16.46 13.02 2.58
N SER A 72 -17.44 13.69 1.98
CA SER A 72 -18.78 13.10 1.79
C SER A 72 -18.74 11.83 0.95
N ALA A 73 -18.01 11.85 -0.18
CA ALA A 73 -17.85 10.68 -1.04
C ALA A 73 -17.13 9.53 -0.32
N TYR A 74 -16.02 9.86 0.39
CA TYR A 74 -15.22 8.90 1.15
C TYR A 74 -16.06 8.15 2.21
N LEU A 75 -16.81 8.90 3.03
CA LEU A 75 -17.66 8.32 4.08
C LEU A 75 -18.78 7.44 3.51
N ASP A 76 -19.37 7.87 2.38
CA ASP A 76 -20.43 7.10 1.72
C ASP A 76 -19.94 5.80 1.07
N GLU A 77 -18.66 5.72 0.66
CA GLU A 77 -18.14 4.57 -0.08
C GLU A 77 -17.29 3.62 0.76
N THR A 78 -16.79 4.07 1.91
CA THR A 78 -15.85 3.25 2.70
C THR A 78 -16.46 2.69 3.99
N GLY A 79 -17.48 3.32 4.54
CA GLY A 79 -17.97 3.03 5.88
C GLY A 79 -16.98 3.39 7.01
N LEU A 80 -15.85 4.00 6.68
CA LEU A 80 -14.88 4.50 7.64
C LEU A 80 -15.40 5.78 8.30
N ASN A 81 -14.92 6.10 9.50
CA ASN A 81 -15.37 7.27 10.25
C ASN A 81 -14.64 8.56 9.81
N LYS A 82 -15.15 9.70 10.27
CA LYS A 82 -14.62 11.01 9.91
C LYS A 82 -13.18 11.22 10.41
N SER A 83 -12.82 10.71 11.59
CA SER A 83 -11.46 10.85 12.11
C SER A 83 -10.45 10.09 11.24
N ARG A 84 -10.83 8.93 10.70
CA ARG A 84 -10.01 8.16 9.76
C ARG A 84 -9.82 8.93 8.43
N PHE A 85 -10.89 9.55 7.92
CA PHE A 85 -10.78 10.45 6.76
C PHE A 85 -9.79 11.58 7.01
N GLU A 86 -9.91 12.28 8.15
CA GLU A 86 -9.03 13.42 8.47
C GLU A 86 -7.56 13.00 8.52
N VAL A 87 -7.25 11.89 9.18
CA VAL A 87 -5.87 11.35 9.26
C VAL A 87 -5.33 11.02 7.87
N GLU A 88 -6.11 10.36 7.02
CA GLU A 88 -5.66 9.99 5.67
C GLU A 88 -5.55 11.21 4.76
N PHE A 89 -6.46 12.17 4.87
CA PHE A 89 -6.43 13.40 4.12
C PHE A 89 -5.20 14.23 4.44
N GLU A 90 -4.91 14.47 5.72
CA GLU A 90 -3.71 15.20 6.16
C GLU A 90 -2.42 14.48 5.75
N ARG A 91 -2.39 13.14 5.84
CA ARG A 91 -1.27 12.34 5.33
C ARG A 91 -1.05 12.55 3.82
N THR A 92 -2.11 12.62 3.04
CA THR A 92 -2.04 12.86 1.59
C THR A 92 -1.51 14.26 1.28
N LEU A 93 -1.98 15.29 2.00
CA LEU A 93 -1.48 16.66 1.87
C LEU A 93 0.00 16.78 2.30
N PHE A 94 0.39 16.09 3.37
CA PHE A 94 1.76 16.03 3.84
C PHE A 94 2.68 15.40 2.79
N GLN A 95 2.26 14.26 2.22
CA GLN A 95 3.01 13.57 1.17
C GLN A 95 3.28 14.47 -0.04
N LEU A 96 2.26 15.17 -0.56
CA LEU A 96 2.44 16.14 -1.65
C LEU A 96 3.50 17.21 -1.31
N SER A 97 3.47 17.71 -0.07
CA SER A 97 4.44 18.72 0.41
C SER A 97 5.86 18.17 0.50
N VAL A 98 6.01 16.93 1.00
CA VAL A 98 7.32 16.26 1.14
C VAL A 98 7.95 16.03 -0.23
N PHE A 99 7.18 15.52 -1.20
CA PHE A 99 7.67 15.32 -2.57
C PHE A 99 8.01 16.65 -3.27
N ALA A 100 7.16 17.67 -3.14
CA ALA A 100 7.41 19.00 -3.69
C ALA A 100 8.73 19.60 -3.15
N LYS A 101 8.96 19.50 -1.84
CA LYS A 101 10.20 19.93 -1.19
C LYS A 101 11.40 19.13 -1.69
N HIS A 102 11.28 17.79 -1.77
CA HIS A 102 12.37 16.91 -2.17
C HIS A 102 12.85 17.22 -3.59
N ILE A 103 11.96 17.27 -4.59
CA ILE A 103 12.36 17.52 -6.00
C ILE A 103 12.87 18.94 -6.25
N SER A 104 12.67 19.87 -5.31
CA SER A 104 13.21 21.23 -5.37
C SER A 104 14.58 21.34 -4.69
N SER A 105 15.01 20.32 -3.94
CA SER A 105 16.25 20.34 -3.17
C SER A 105 17.51 20.29 -4.06
N SER A 106 18.64 20.77 -3.51
CA SER A 106 19.96 20.60 -4.12
C SER A 106 20.34 19.14 -4.26
N ASP A 107 20.03 18.33 -3.26
CA ASP A 107 20.37 16.91 -3.20
C ASP A 107 19.72 16.12 -4.35
N TRP A 108 18.42 16.37 -4.60
CA TRP A 108 17.74 15.76 -5.74
C TRP A 108 18.33 16.21 -7.07
N LYS A 109 18.68 17.50 -7.18
CA LYS A 109 19.34 18.02 -8.40
C LYS A 109 20.68 17.34 -8.63
N MET A 110 21.49 17.15 -7.58
CA MET A 110 22.77 16.43 -7.67
C MET A 110 22.57 14.95 -8.05
N LEU A 111 21.57 14.29 -7.49
CA LEU A 111 21.23 12.92 -7.88
C LEU A 111 20.73 12.81 -9.32
N CYS A 112 20.04 13.85 -9.81
CA CYS A 112 19.53 13.89 -11.19
C CYS A 112 20.61 14.18 -12.23
N GLN A 113 21.72 14.81 -11.84
CA GLN A 113 22.84 15.07 -12.76
C GLN A 113 24.16 15.04 -12.01
N GLN A 114 25.01 14.07 -12.38
CA GLN A 114 26.37 13.90 -11.86
C GLN A 114 27.36 13.93 -13.04
N SER A 115 28.45 14.65 -12.89
CA SER A 115 29.48 14.74 -13.95
C SER A 115 30.86 14.51 -13.35
N GLU A 116 31.70 13.79 -14.11
CA GLU A 116 33.10 13.53 -13.79
C GLU A 116 33.93 13.66 -15.06
N GLN A 117 35.09 14.28 -14.98
CA GLN A 117 36.05 14.37 -16.09
C GLN A 117 37.17 13.36 -15.86
N ILE A 118 37.37 12.47 -16.84
CA ILE A 118 38.42 11.46 -16.86
C ILE A 118 39.27 11.69 -18.14
N GLY A 119 40.43 12.29 -17.97
CA GLY A 119 41.29 12.70 -19.11
C GLY A 119 40.51 13.67 -20.00
N ARG A 120 40.36 13.30 -21.28
CA ARG A 120 39.67 14.10 -22.31
C ARG A 120 38.14 13.82 -22.37
N LYS A 121 37.61 13.03 -21.49
CA LYS A 121 36.20 12.64 -21.51
C LYS A 121 35.46 13.29 -20.34
N LEU A 122 34.39 14.01 -20.63
CA LEU A 122 33.39 14.41 -19.64
C LEU A 122 32.26 13.40 -19.68
N ILE A 123 32.03 12.71 -18.57
CA ILE A 123 30.95 11.72 -18.37
C ILE A 123 29.90 12.37 -17.52
N THR A 124 28.67 12.50 -18.05
CA THR A 124 27.53 13.06 -17.32
C THR A 124 26.42 12.05 -17.27
N LYS A 125 26.07 11.60 -16.06
CA LYS A 125 24.89 10.75 -15.81
C LYS A 125 23.68 11.62 -15.49
N LYS A 126 22.54 11.35 -16.13
CA LYS A 126 21.26 12.05 -15.89
C LYS A 126 20.14 11.06 -15.60
N LYS A 127 19.25 11.42 -14.66
CA LYS A 127 17.97 10.71 -14.44
C LYS A 127 16.89 11.28 -15.37
N LEU A 128 16.27 10.42 -16.14
CA LEU A 128 15.15 10.75 -17.04
C LEU A 128 13.89 9.99 -16.58
N PRO A 129 12.68 10.57 -16.78
CA PRO A 129 11.43 9.84 -16.59
C PRO A 129 11.37 8.63 -17.52
N ILE A 130 10.73 7.55 -17.07
CA ILE A 130 10.59 6.35 -17.91
C ILE A 130 9.44 6.46 -18.92
N GLY A 131 8.51 7.39 -18.74
CA GLY A 131 7.35 7.64 -19.60
C GLY A 131 6.01 7.45 -18.90
N PRO A 132 4.89 7.24 -19.62
CA PRO A 132 3.55 7.11 -19.04
C PRO A 132 3.43 5.90 -18.10
N ILE A 133 2.91 6.15 -16.90
CA ILE A 133 2.74 5.16 -15.83
C ILE A 133 1.26 4.85 -15.63
N MET A 134 0.91 3.58 -15.69
CA MET A 134 -0.37 3.12 -15.18
C MET A 134 -0.31 3.00 -13.66
N VAL A 135 -1.30 3.56 -12.96
CA VAL A 135 -1.45 3.41 -11.50
C VAL A 135 -2.76 2.72 -11.17
N MET A 136 -2.69 1.74 -10.29
CA MET A 136 -3.85 1.05 -9.71
C MET A 136 -3.70 1.06 -8.19
N GLY A 137 -4.50 1.89 -7.54
CA GLY A 137 -4.43 2.09 -6.09
C GLY A 137 -5.24 1.10 -5.28
N ALA A 138 -4.96 1.08 -3.98
CA ALA A 138 -5.60 0.22 -3.00
C ALA A 138 -7.06 0.62 -2.72
N SER A 139 -7.89 -0.35 -2.33
CA SER A 139 -9.27 -0.11 -1.89
C SER A 139 -9.37 0.53 -0.51
N ASN A 140 -8.47 0.14 0.41
CA ASN A 140 -8.50 0.47 1.83
C ASN A 140 -7.90 1.84 2.20
N PHE A 141 -7.28 2.52 1.24
CA PHE A 141 -6.74 3.87 1.38
C PHE A 141 -7.09 4.72 0.14
N PRO A 142 -8.33 5.21 0.03
CA PRO A 142 -8.82 5.91 -1.15
C PRO A 142 -8.05 7.15 -1.57
N LEU A 143 -7.30 7.76 -0.64
CA LEU A 143 -6.49 8.95 -0.87
C LEU A 143 -5.01 8.63 -0.88
N ALA A 144 -4.47 8.11 0.24
CA ALA A 144 -3.03 7.99 0.48
C ALA A 144 -2.32 6.94 -0.37
N TYR A 145 -3.03 5.90 -0.80
CA TYR A 145 -2.51 4.81 -1.65
C TYR A 145 -3.37 4.54 -2.88
N SER A 146 -4.16 5.52 -3.30
CA SER A 146 -5.00 5.43 -4.49
C SER A 146 -4.82 6.66 -5.39
N THR A 147 -5.88 7.42 -5.69
CA THR A 147 -5.95 8.39 -6.79
C THR A 147 -4.78 9.35 -6.84
N ILE A 148 -4.46 10.02 -5.73
CA ILE A 148 -3.29 10.91 -5.61
C ILE A 148 -2.36 10.42 -4.48
N GLY A 149 -2.25 9.10 -4.35
CA GLY A 149 -1.42 8.43 -3.38
C GLY A 149 0.04 8.32 -3.80
N GLY A 150 0.80 7.43 -3.09
CA GLY A 150 2.24 7.28 -3.24
C GLY A 150 2.72 7.11 -4.67
N ASP A 151 2.12 6.18 -5.40
CA ASP A 151 2.53 5.87 -6.78
C ASP A 151 2.27 7.03 -7.73
N SER A 152 1.09 7.65 -7.65
CA SER A 152 0.73 8.80 -8.49
C SER A 152 1.63 9.99 -8.23
N VAL A 153 1.86 10.33 -6.95
CA VAL A 153 2.70 11.48 -6.57
C VAL A 153 4.16 11.23 -6.95
N ALA A 154 4.68 10.02 -6.75
CA ALA A 154 6.05 9.65 -7.11
C ALA A 154 6.27 9.70 -8.64
N ALA A 155 5.30 9.20 -9.44
CA ALA A 155 5.34 9.26 -10.90
C ALA A 155 5.30 10.71 -11.40
N LEU A 156 4.41 11.56 -10.86
CA LEU A 156 4.34 12.98 -11.19
C LEU A 156 5.63 13.72 -10.80
N ALA A 157 6.18 13.44 -9.62
CA ALA A 157 7.45 14.00 -9.16
C ALA A 157 8.63 13.59 -10.08
N ALA A 158 8.58 12.38 -10.64
CA ALA A 158 9.51 11.91 -11.66
C ALA A 158 9.27 12.53 -13.05
N ARG A 159 8.22 13.33 -13.23
CA ARG A 159 7.78 13.93 -14.51
C ARG A 159 7.18 12.91 -15.49
N CYS A 160 6.62 11.82 -14.98
CA CYS A 160 5.88 10.83 -15.76
C CYS A 160 4.40 11.19 -15.83
N PRO A 161 3.74 11.13 -17.00
CA PRO A 161 2.29 11.15 -17.09
C PRO A 161 1.68 9.96 -16.37
N VAL A 162 0.53 10.17 -15.71
CA VAL A 162 -0.17 9.12 -14.95
C VAL A 162 -1.50 8.78 -15.62
N ILE A 163 -1.73 7.49 -15.81
CA ILE A 163 -3.01 6.92 -16.22
C ILE A 163 -3.54 6.14 -15.01
N LEU A 164 -4.42 6.76 -14.24
CA LEU A 164 -5.02 6.14 -13.08
C LEU A 164 -6.20 5.27 -13.48
N LYS A 165 -6.15 3.97 -13.21
CA LYS A 165 -7.34 3.12 -13.21
C LYS A 165 -7.93 3.14 -11.81
N SER A 166 -9.09 3.81 -11.66
CA SER A 166 -9.75 3.97 -10.37
C SER A 166 -10.20 2.64 -9.76
N HIS A 167 -10.22 2.58 -8.43
CA HIS A 167 -10.78 1.43 -7.73
C HIS A 167 -12.31 1.54 -7.66
N PRO A 168 -13.09 0.50 -8.04
CA PRO A 168 -14.55 0.60 -8.13
C PRO A 168 -15.24 0.79 -6.77
N TYR A 169 -14.61 0.42 -5.66
CA TYR A 169 -15.22 0.54 -4.32
C TYR A 169 -15.31 1.98 -3.81
N HIS A 170 -14.44 2.88 -4.31
CA HIS A 170 -14.43 4.30 -3.92
C HIS A 170 -14.35 5.24 -5.14
N LEU A 171 -15.10 4.93 -6.20
CA LEU A 171 -15.02 5.65 -7.46
C LEU A 171 -15.43 7.13 -7.34
N LYS A 172 -16.50 7.45 -6.61
CA LYS A 172 -16.94 8.84 -6.40
C LYS A 172 -15.85 9.65 -5.70
N THR A 173 -15.24 9.08 -4.66
CA THR A 173 -14.08 9.68 -3.97
C THR A 173 -12.95 9.94 -4.95
N SER A 174 -12.63 8.96 -5.81
CA SER A 174 -11.60 9.07 -6.84
C SER A 174 -11.91 10.19 -7.85
N ILE A 175 -13.16 10.34 -8.27
CA ILE A 175 -13.60 11.42 -9.17
C ILE A 175 -13.43 12.79 -8.51
N GLU A 176 -13.84 12.98 -7.26
CA GLU A 176 -13.69 14.25 -6.57
C GLU A 176 -12.21 14.64 -6.37
N VAL A 177 -11.34 13.64 -6.13
CA VAL A 177 -9.89 13.84 -6.08
C VAL A 177 -9.32 14.17 -7.47
N PHE A 178 -9.74 13.44 -8.50
CA PHE A 178 -9.33 13.70 -9.88
C PHE A 178 -9.72 15.10 -10.35
N ASP A 179 -10.90 15.57 -10.00
CA ASP A 179 -11.33 16.94 -10.30
C ASP A 179 -10.42 18.01 -9.65
N ALA A 180 -9.90 17.75 -8.43
CA ALA A 180 -8.89 18.61 -7.82
C ALA A 180 -7.58 18.59 -8.64
N VAL A 181 -7.12 17.41 -9.03
CA VAL A 181 -5.92 17.27 -9.88
C VAL A 181 -6.10 17.95 -11.23
N LYS A 182 -7.26 17.79 -11.87
CA LYS A 182 -7.59 18.45 -13.14
C LYS A 182 -7.55 19.98 -13.01
N SER A 183 -8.09 20.53 -11.94
CA SER A 183 -8.02 21.97 -11.67
C SER A 183 -6.55 22.43 -11.51
N ALA A 184 -5.75 21.65 -10.78
CA ALA A 184 -4.32 21.95 -10.59
C ALA A 184 -3.53 21.88 -11.93
N ILE A 185 -3.83 20.93 -12.82
CA ILE A 185 -3.23 20.85 -14.16
C ILE A 185 -3.50 22.13 -14.94
N THR A 186 -4.75 22.58 -14.96
CA THR A 186 -5.16 23.81 -15.66
C THR A 186 -4.46 25.05 -15.08
N ASN A 187 -4.49 25.21 -13.76
CA ASN A 187 -3.86 26.35 -13.05
C ASN A 187 -2.33 26.37 -13.24
N SER A 188 -1.71 25.22 -13.42
CA SER A 188 -0.26 25.09 -13.64
C SER A 188 0.15 25.17 -15.10
N ASN A 189 -0.77 25.37 -16.02
CA ASN A 189 -0.54 25.32 -17.47
C ASN A 189 0.28 24.09 -17.89
N LEU A 190 -0.21 22.90 -17.46
CA LEU A 190 0.31 21.60 -17.86
C LEU A 190 -0.63 20.92 -18.85
N PRO A 191 -0.16 19.97 -19.68
CA PRO A 191 -1.01 19.22 -20.59
C PRO A 191 -2.08 18.43 -19.86
N SER A 192 -3.29 18.31 -20.42
CA SER A 192 -4.39 17.51 -19.84
C SER A 192 -4.02 16.05 -19.62
N GLY A 193 -3.11 15.51 -20.43
CA GLY A 193 -2.56 14.16 -20.31
C GLY A 193 -1.55 13.97 -19.16
N THR A 194 -1.21 15.03 -18.40
CA THR A 194 -0.38 14.91 -17.18
C THR A 194 -0.95 13.89 -16.20
N PHE A 195 -2.29 13.85 -16.09
CA PHE A 195 -3.02 12.89 -15.28
C PHE A 195 -4.36 12.57 -15.92
N THR A 196 -4.58 11.32 -16.28
CA THR A 196 -5.86 10.83 -16.82
C THR A 196 -6.50 9.82 -15.86
N HIS A 197 -7.83 9.72 -15.90
CA HIS A 197 -8.62 8.94 -14.96
C HIS A 197 -9.50 7.96 -15.73
N VAL A 198 -9.29 6.66 -15.51
CA VAL A 198 -10.00 5.57 -16.18
C VAL A 198 -11.06 5.00 -15.24
N ILE A 199 -12.29 4.95 -15.71
CA ILE A 199 -13.46 4.43 -15.00
C ILE A 199 -13.76 3.02 -15.48
N ASP A 200 -13.72 2.06 -14.58
CA ASP A 200 -14.07 0.66 -14.83
C ASP A 200 -14.35 -0.06 -13.50
N SER A 201 -15.37 -0.92 -13.48
CA SER A 201 -15.65 -1.78 -12.34
C SER A 201 -14.98 -3.16 -12.44
N GLY A 202 -14.46 -3.50 -13.61
CA GLY A 202 -13.83 -4.78 -13.91
C GLY A 202 -12.31 -4.74 -14.02
N HIS A 203 -11.77 -5.74 -14.70
CA HIS A 203 -10.32 -5.91 -14.91
C HIS A 203 -9.90 -5.73 -16.38
N GLU A 204 -10.85 -5.62 -17.33
CA GLU A 204 -10.52 -5.62 -18.74
C GLU A 204 -9.76 -4.36 -19.18
N HIS A 205 -10.12 -3.19 -18.65
CA HIS A 205 -9.36 -1.96 -18.90
C HIS A 205 -7.94 -2.05 -18.33
N ALA A 206 -7.79 -2.61 -17.13
CA ALA A 206 -6.47 -2.82 -16.54
C ALA A 206 -5.59 -3.73 -17.41
N LYS A 207 -6.14 -4.85 -17.90
CA LYS A 207 -5.42 -5.76 -18.81
C LYS A 207 -5.06 -5.09 -20.14
N TYR A 208 -5.98 -4.27 -20.66
CA TYR A 208 -5.77 -3.54 -21.90
C TYR A 208 -4.62 -2.53 -21.77
N ILE A 209 -4.68 -1.68 -20.74
CA ILE A 209 -3.65 -0.66 -20.47
C ILE A 209 -2.31 -1.32 -20.22
N ALA A 210 -2.27 -2.39 -19.40
CA ALA A 210 -1.03 -3.11 -19.09
C ALA A 210 -0.30 -3.63 -20.34
N LYS A 211 -1.03 -3.98 -21.40
CA LYS A 211 -0.48 -4.43 -22.68
C LYS A 211 -0.15 -3.30 -23.66
N HIS A 212 -0.66 -2.10 -23.43
CA HIS A 212 -0.53 -1.02 -24.41
C HIS A 212 0.91 -0.51 -24.50
N LYS A 213 1.44 -0.34 -25.73
CA LYS A 213 2.84 0.02 -26.01
C LYS A 213 3.28 1.36 -25.41
N THR A 214 2.35 2.30 -25.23
CA THR A 214 2.60 3.62 -24.63
C THR A 214 2.99 3.51 -23.16
N ILE A 215 2.49 2.50 -22.44
CA ILE A 215 2.76 2.34 -21.01
C ILE A 215 4.22 1.90 -20.80
N LYS A 216 4.92 2.58 -19.90
CA LYS A 216 6.34 2.36 -19.60
C LYS A 216 6.63 1.82 -18.21
N GLY A 217 5.60 1.75 -17.36
CA GLY A 217 5.67 1.16 -16.03
C GLY A 217 4.29 1.08 -15.38
N ILE A 218 4.16 0.26 -14.35
CA ILE A 218 2.92 0.09 -13.59
C ILE A 218 3.24 0.22 -12.10
N GLY A 219 2.49 1.09 -11.39
CA GLY A 219 2.38 1.10 -9.94
C GLY A 219 1.09 0.39 -9.53
N TYR A 220 1.20 -0.60 -8.66
CA TYR A 220 0.07 -1.37 -8.17
C TYR A 220 0.13 -1.51 -6.66
N THR A 221 -0.99 -1.28 -5.98
CA THR A 221 -1.16 -1.59 -4.56
C THR A 221 -2.45 -2.38 -4.38
N GLY A 222 -2.36 -3.60 -3.85
CA GLY A 222 -3.53 -4.45 -3.68
C GLY A 222 -3.21 -5.90 -3.30
N SER A 223 -4.12 -6.84 -3.62
CA SER A 223 -3.93 -8.26 -3.31
C SER A 223 -2.82 -8.89 -4.14
N GLN A 224 -2.18 -9.94 -3.60
CA GLN A 224 -1.18 -10.74 -4.30
C GLN A 224 -1.72 -11.27 -5.63
N LEU A 225 -2.93 -11.85 -5.63
CA LEU A 225 -3.57 -12.35 -6.86
C LEU A 225 -3.71 -11.28 -7.95
N GLY A 226 -4.07 -10.04 -7.55
CA GLY A 226 -4.18 -8.92 -8.49
C GLY A 226 -2.81 -8.52 -9.05
N GLY A 227 -1.78 -8.41 -8.20
CA GLY A 227 -0.42 -8.08 -8.61
C GLY A 227 0.16 -9.13 -9.56
N GLU A 228 0.02 -10.41 -9.22
CA GLU A 228 0.46 -11.53 -10.08
C GLU A 228 -0.28 -11.56 -11.43
N ALA A 229 -1.60 -11.27 -11.43
CA ALA A 229 -2.37 -11.19 -12.66
C ALA A 229 -1.85 -10.07 -13.59
N ILE A 230 -1.50 -8.90 -13.05
CA ILE A 230 -0.92 -7.81 -13.83
C ILE A 230 0.49 -8.15 -14.31
N MET A 231 1.37 -8.70 -13.46
CA MET A 231 2.69 -9.16 -13.87
C MET A 231 2.62 -10.18 -15.01
N LYS A 232 1.67 -11.11 -14.94
CA LYS A 232 1.41 -12.07 -16.02
C LYS A 232 1.02 -11.37 -17.34
N GLN A 233 0.18 -10.32 -17.30
CA GLN A 233 -0.17 -9.56 -18.52
C GLN A 233 1.05 -8.83 -19.10
N VAL A 234 1.87 -8.23 -18.24
CA VAL A 234 3.09 -7.51 -18.67
C VAL A 234 4.13 -8.46 -19.26
N ASN A 235 4.29 -9.65 -18.69
CA ASN A 235 5.24 -10.67 -19.20
C ASN A 235 4.88 -11.20 -20.61
N MET A 236 3.64 -10.99 -21.07
CA MET A 236 3.22 -11.30 -22.45
C MET A 236 3.56 -10.20 -23.47
N ARG A 237 4.12 -9.06 -23.02
CA ARG A 237 4.51 -7.97 -23.92
C ARG A 237 5.79 -8.31 -24.69
N LYS A 238 5.86 -7.83 -25.93
CA LYS A 238 7.13 -7.88 -26.70
C LYS A 238 8.19 -7.00 -26.03
N ASP A 239 7.79 -5.82 -25.54
CA ASP A 239 8.66 -4.87 -24.85
C ASP A 239 8.36 -4.92 -23.35
N PRO A 240 9.19 -5.58 -22.51
CA PRO A 240 8.93 -5.69 -21.08
C PRO A 240 9.00 -4.31 -20.39
N ILE A 241 8.14 -4.12 -19.39
CA ILE A 241 8.12 -2.93 -18.55
C ILE A 241 8.17 -3.31 -17.07
N PRO A 242 8.67 -2.44 -16.18
CA PRO A 242 8.64 -2.71 -14.75
C PRO A 242 7.20 -2.67 -14.21
N VAL A 243 6.92 -3.58 -13.27
CA VAL A 243 5.72 -3.58 -12.44
C VAL A 243 6.16 -3.42 -10.99
N PHE A 244 5.82 -2.31 -10.38
CA PHE A 244 6.07 -2.02 -8.97
C PHE A 244 4.81 -2.31 -8.18
N ALA A 245 4.66 -3.58 -7.77
CA ALA A 245 3.50 -4.04 -7.01
C ALA A 245 3.84 -4.13 -5.52
N GLU A 246 3.03 -3.50 -4.68
CA GLU A 246 2.93 -3.77 -3.26
C GLU A 246 1.72 -4.67 -3.02
N MET A 247 1.93 -5.79 -2.31
CA MET A 247 0.93 -6.85 -2.15
C MET A 247 0.71 -7.18 -0.67
N GLY A 248 0.04 -8.30 -0.41
CA GLY A 248 -0.30 -8.75 0.94
C GLY A 248 0.90 -9.24 1.76
N SER A 249 0.73 -9.29 3.09
CA SER A 249 1.75 -9.76 4.04
C SER A 249 1.12 -10.28 5.32
N MET A 250 1.77 -11.26 5.97
CA MET A 250 1.38 -11.76 7.29
C MET A 250 1.81 -10.82 8.42
N ASN A 251 2.87 -10.05 8.22
CA ASN A 251 3.41 -9.11 9.20
C ASN A 251 3.62 -9.75 10.59
N PRO A 252 4.44 -10.77 10.73
CA PRO A 252 4.60 -11.48 11.99
C PRO A 252 5.16 -10.60 13.09
N ILE A 253 4.66 -10.83 14.31
CA ILE A 253 5.18 -10.23 15.54
C ILE A 253 5.78 -11.33 16.40
N PHE A 254 6.98 -11.09 16.91
CA PHE A 254 7.72 -11.98 17.80
C PHE A 254 7.90 -11.30 19.16
N ILE A 255 7.25 -11.82 20.18
CA ILE A 255 7.45 -11.38 21.58
C ILE A 255 8.54 -12.24 22.17
N LEU A 256 9.77 -11.71 22.25
CA LEU A 256 10.92 -12.45 22.76
C LEU A 256 10.92 -12.54 24.30
N ASP A 257 10.53 -11.45 24.94
CA ASP A 257 10.29 -11.39 26.37
C ASP A 257 9.30 -10.26 26.70
N ILE A 258 8.80 -10.26 27.92
CA ILE A 258 7.79 -9.30 28.39
C ILE A 258 8.26 -8.69 29.71
N LYS A 259 8.40 -7.37 29.76
CA LYS A 259 8.68 -6.67 31.01
C LYS A 259 7.56 -6.91 32.02
N LYS A 260 7.91 -7.16 33.24
CA LYS A 260 6.95 -7.31 34.35
C LYS A 260 6.00 -6.10 34.38
N ASN A 261 4.69 -6.36 34.52
CA ASN A 261 3.61 -5.37 34.54
C ASN A 261 3.37 -4.58 33.22
N SER A 262 3.97 -4.96 32.08
CA SER A 262 3.74 -4.28 30.79
C SER A 262 2.68 -4.96 29.90
N SER A 263 2.21 -6.14 30.29
CA SER A 263 1.32 -6.99 29.45
C SER A 263 0.00 -6.30 29.06
N THR A 264 -0.59 -5.49 29.95
CA THR A 264 -1.87 -4.80 29.66
C THR A 264 -1.72 -3.75 28.56
N GLY A 265 -0.76 -2.82 28.69
CA GLY A 265 -0.55 -1.79 27.67
C GLY A 265 -0.07 -2.37 26.33
N LEU A 266 0.73 -3.45 26.36
CA LEU A 266 1.12 -4.15 25.14
C LEU A 266 -0.10 -4.83 24.48
N ALA A 267 -0.98 -5.48 25.27
CA ALA A 267 -2.21 -6.08 24.74
C ALA A 267 -3.13 -5.05 24.07
N GLU A 268 -3.30 -3.87 24.67
CA GLU A 268 -4.07 -2.77 24.06
C GLU A 268 -3.48 -2.34 22.73
N LYS A 269 -2.17 -2.07 22.70
CA LYS A 269 -1.45 -1.65 21.48
C LYS A 269 -1.57 -2.69 20.35
N LEU A 270 -1.39 -3.97 20.66
CA LEU A 270 -1.51 -5.07 19.71
C LEU A 270 -2.97 -5.24 19.23
N THR A 271 -3.94 -5.15 20.14
CA THR A 271 -5.37 -5.21 19.79
C THR A 271 -5.76 -4.12 18.80
N HIS A 272 -5.34 -2.88 19.05
CA HIS A 272 -5.56 -1.78 18.12
C HIS A 272 -4.90 -2.04 16.75
N SER A 273 -3.69 -2.59 16.74
CA SER A 273 -2.99 -2.94 15.50
C SER A 273 -3.72 -4.01 14.66
N VAL A 274 -4.43 -4.93 15.32
CA VAL A 274 -5.21 -6.00 14.68
C VAL A 274 -6.59 -5.53 14.25
N CYS A 275 -7.31 -4.77 15.10
CA CYS A 275 -8.75 -4.55 14.98
C CYS A 275 -9.16 -3.19 14.41
N ASN A 276 -8.29 -2.17 14.44
CA ASN A 276 -8.62 -0.85 13.89
C ASN A 276 -9.00 -0.96 12.41
N ASP A 277 -10.01 -0.17 11.99
CA ASP A 277 -10.57 -0.18 10.63
C ASP A 277 -10.90 -1.61 10.14
N ARG A 278 -11.32 -2.48 11.05
CA ARG A 278 -11.59 -3.91 10.77
C ARG A 278 -10.38 -4.64 10.21
N GLY A 279 -9.17 -4.34 10.69
CA GLY A 279 -7.93 -4.98 10.26
C GLY A 279 -7.60 -4.82 8.78
N GLN A 280 -8.16 -3.80 8.12
CA GLN A 280 -7.99 -3.57 6.69
C GLN A 280 -6.74 -2.75 6.37
N PHE A 281 -5.58 -3.18 6.92
CA PHE A 281 -4.26 -2.59 6.66
C PHE A 281 -3.33 -3.63 6.05
N CYS A 282 -2.53 -3.23 5.06
CA CYS A 282 -1.48 -4.09 4.46
C CYS A 282 -0.43 -4.53 5.50
N THR A 283 -0.24 -3.74 6.56
CA THR A 283 0.70 -4.03 7.67
C THR A 283 0.00 -4.54 8.95
N LYS A 284 -1.27 -4.98 8.88
CA LYS A 284 -1.96 -5.59 10.01
C LYS A 284 -1.28 -6.92 10.40
N PRO A 285 -0.92 -7.14 11.68
CA PRO A 285 -0.32 -8.40 12.11
C PRO A 285 -1.30 -9.56 11.97
N GLY A 286 -0.89 -10.60 11.22
CA GLY A 286 -1.68 -11.82 11.02
C GLY A 286 -1.33 -12.93 12.01
N ILE A 287 -0.13 -12.84 12.62
CA ILE A 287 0.37 -13.84 13.56
C ILE A 287 1.24 -13.17 14.63
N ILE A 288 1.09 -13.60 15.87
CA ILE A 288 1.89 -13.14 17.02
C ILE A 288 2.40 -14.36 17.78
N PHE A 289 3.71 -14.49 17.91
CA PHE A 289 4.35 -15.49 18.75
C PHE A 289 4.53 -14.94 20.15
N ILE A 290 4.06 -15.69 21.16
CA ILE A 290 4.02 -15.28 22.57
C ILE A 290 4.68 -16.37 23.41
N PRO A 291 5.67 -16.03 24.29
CA PRO A 291 6.32 -17.04 25.15
C PRO A 291 5.30 -17.66 26.11
N ASN A 292 5.36 -18.96 26.32
CA ASN A 292 4.54 -19.68 27.29
C ASN A 292 5.09 -19.48 28.71
N SER A 293 5.09 -18.25 29.17
CA SER A 293 5.48 -17.81 30.50
C SER A 293 4.29 -17.26 31.28
N ILE A 294 4.46 -16.92 32.53
CA ILE A 294 3.40 -16.27 33.33
C ILE A 294 2.94 -14.98 32.66
N GLU A 295 3.90 -14.11 32.30
CA GLU A 295 3.62 -12.81 31.64
C GLU A 295 3.04 -13.01 30.22
N GLY A 296 3.49 -14.02 29.49
CA GLY A 296 2.97 -14.38 28.16
C GLY A 296 1.52 -14.88 28.24
N ASN A 297 1.18 -15.71 29.22
CA ASN A 297 -0.16 -16.17 29.45
C ASN A 297 -1.12 -15.01 29.84
N VAL A 298 -0.62 -14.05 30.64
CA VAL A 298 -1.39 -12.82 30.95
C VAL A 298 -1.59 -11.99 29.69
N LEU A 299 -0.56 -11.79 28.88
CA LEU A 299 -0.66 -11.07 27.59
C LEU A 299 -1.67 -11.74 26.65
N CYS A 300 -1.59 -13.05 26.46
CA CYS A 300 -2.50 -13.81 25.62
C CYS A 300 -3.95 -13.70 26.13
N SER A 301 -4.18 -13.78 27.44
CA SER A 301 -5.49 -13.62 28.06
C SER A 301 -6.07 -12.22 27.84
N ASN A 302 -5.25 -11.18 28.01
CA ASN A 302 -5.66 -9.80 27.76
C ASN A 302 -5.98 -9.56 26.27
N LEU A 303 -5.18 -10.10 25.34
CA LEU A 303 -5.43 -10.01 23.89
C LEU A 303 -6.78 -10.67 23.53
N LYS A 304 -7.03 -11.87 24.03
CA LYS A 304 -8.32 -12.57 23.84
C LYS A 304 -9.49 -11.71 24.29
N ASN A 305 -9.41 -11.19 25.50
CA ASN A 305 -10.48 -10.37 26.09
C ASN A 305 -10.66 -9.07 25.30
N ASN A 306 -9.59 -8.37 24.97
CA ASN A 306 -9.64 -7.11 24.24
C ASN A 306 -10.22 -7.30 22.83
N ILE A 307 -9.79 -8.33 22.09
CA ILE A 307 -10.28 -8.63 20.73
C ILE A 307 -11.75 -9.03 20.78
N SER A 308 -12.17 -9.86 21.76
CA SER A 308 -13.56 -10.28 21.92
C SER A 308 -14.50 -9.10 22.25
N ASN A 309 -14.00 -8.10 22.97
CA ASN A 309 -14.75 -6.92 23.37
C ASN A 309 -14.57 -5.73 22.43
N PHE A 310 -13.68 -5.82 21.44
CA PHE A 310 -13.50 -4.75 20.47
C PHE A 310 -14.73 -4.64 19.57
N ASP A 311 -15.12 -3.41 19.26
CA ASP A 311 -16.33 -3.16 18.47
C ASP A 311 -16.29 -3.87 17.11
N SER A 312 -17.33 -4.62 16.79
CA SER A 312 -17.57 -5.13 15.44
C SER A 312 -17.94 -3.98 14.49
N GLY A 313 -17.82 -4.18 13.19
CA GLY A 313 -18.17 -3.13 12.22
C GLY A 313 -18.17 -3.64 10.79
N VAL A 314 -18.45 -2.73 9.87
CA VAL A 314 -18.49 -3.05 8.44
C VAL A 314 -17.10 -3.07 7.84
N MET A 315 -16.89 -3.93 6.85
CA MET A 315 -15.75 -3.83 5.93
C MET A 315 -16.10 -2.93 4.75
N LEU A 316 -15.09 -2.49 4.02
CA LEU A 316 -15.22 -1.55 2.88
C LEU A 316 -16.19 -2.02 1.79
N HIS A 317 -16.34 -3.33 1.61
CA HIS A 317 -17.22 -3.88 0.59
C HIS A 317 -17.74 -5.27 1.01
N PRO A 318 -18.98 -5.64 0.66
CA PRO A 318 -19.54 -6.97 0.98
C PRO A 318 -18.67 -8.14 0.53
N ASN A 319 -18.07 -8.07 -0.66
CA ASN A 319 -17.18 -9.13 -1.15
C ASN A 319 -15.95 -9.34 -0.25
N MET A 320 -15.42 -8.27 0.35
CA MET A 320 -14.29 -8.38 1.29
C MET A 320 -14.75 -9.02 2.61
N ALA A 321 -15.93 -8.65 3.09
CA ALA A 321 -16.53 -9.25 4.27
C ALA A 321 -16.82 -10.74 4.06
N GLU A 322 -17.36 -11.11 2.92
CA GLU A 322 -17.61 -12.50 2.54
C GLU A 322 -16.33 -13.33 2.49
N GLN A 323 -15.28 -12.83 1.81
CA GLN A 323 -13.99 -13.53 1.76
C GLN A 323 -13.35 -13.68 3.15
N PHE A 324 -13.45 -12.66 3.99
CA PHE A 324 -12.99 -12.73 5.37
C PHE A 324 -13.77 -13.80 6.18
N GLU A 325 -15.10 -13.80 6.10
CA GLU A 325 -15.94 -14.78 6.80
C GLU A 325 -15.68 -16.21 6.32
N LEU A 326 -15.60 -16.44 5.01
CA LEU A 326 -15.29 -17.75 4.44
C LEU A 326 -13.94 -18.27 4.93
N LYS A 327 -12.92 -17.41 4.95
CA LYS A 327 -11.58 -17.81 5.41
C LYS A 327 -11.54 -18.09 6.91
N THR A 328 -12.16 -17.24 7.72
CA THR A 328 -12.23 -17.46 9.18
C THR A 328 -13.08 -18.67 9.56
N LEU A 329 -14.13 -18.98 8.80
CA LEU A 329 -14.91 -20.20 8.95
C LEU A 329 -14.09 -21.46 8.62
N ALA A 330 -13.30 -21.41 7.54
CA ALA A 330 -12.39 -22.50 7.21
C ALA A 330 -11.34 -22.74 8.30
N ILE A 331 -10.76 -21.67 8.86
CA ILE A 331 -9.84 -21.75 10.01
C ILE A 331 -10.53 -22.35 11.24
N GLU A 332 -11.78 -21.98 11.52
CA GLU A 332 -12.56 -22.48 12.63
C GLU A 332 -12.88 -23.98 12.50
N ASN A 333 -13.16 -24.45 11.29
CA ASN A 333 -13.39 -25.88 11.01
C ASN A 333 -12.12 -26.73 11.23
N GLU A 334 -10.94 -26.14 10.99
CA GLU A 334 -9.65 -26.81 11.29
C GLU A 334 -9.29 -26.69 12.79
N ASN A 335 -9.77 -25.65 13.48
CA ASN A 335 -9.35 -25.27 14.83
C ASN A 335 -10.56 -24.79 15.66
N SER A 336 -11.16 -25.66 16.47
CA SER A 336 -12.33 -25.36 17.31
C SER A 336 -12.13 -24.26 18.38
N ARG A 337 -10.95 -23.64 18.45
CA ARG A 337 -10.56 -22.63 19.47
C ARG A 337 -10.62 -21.20 18.96
N LEU A 338 -11.22 -20.95 17.79
CA LEU A 338 -11.38 -19.60 17.28
C LEU A 338 -12.32 -18.79 18.17
N ILE A 339 -11.84 -17.66 18.64
CA ILE A 339 -12.62 -16.70 19.43
C ILE A 339 -13.16 -15.65 18.49
N ARG A 340 -14.44 -15.29 18.64
CA ARG A 340 -15.10 -14.26 17.85
C ARG A 340 -15.75 -13.22 18.76
N SER A 341 -15.63 -11.94 18.40
CA SER A 341 -16.42 -10.89 19.03
C SER A 341 -17.89 -10.97 18.59
N ASN A 342 -18.79 -10.44 19.41
CA ASN A 342 -20.19 -10.33 19.05
C ASN A 342 -20.39 -9.33 17.91
N LYS A 343 -21.21 -9.68 16.91
CA LYS A 343 -21.68 -8.74 15.89
C LYS A 343 -22.77 -7.86 16.44
N LYS A 344 -22.64 -6.54 16.31
CA LYS A 344 -23.69 -5.58 16.68
C LYS A 344 -24.82 -5.52 15.65
N GLU A 345 -24.49 -5.74 14.37
CA GLU A 345 -25.42 -5.70 13.23
C GLU A 345 -25.10 -6.83 12.24
N LYS A 346 -26.08 -7.19 11.40
CA LYS A 346 -25.97 -8.31 10.45
C LYS A 346 -24.85 -8.15 9.42
N ASN A 347 -24.59 -6.92 8.99
CA ASN A 347 -23.53 -6.59 8.02
C ASN A 347 -22.16 -6.31 8.66
N HIS A 348 -22.05 -6.46 10.00
CA HIS A 348 -20.76 -6.37 10.69
C HIS A 348 -19.99 -7.68 10.57
N VAL A 349 -18.65 -7.57 10.60
CA VAL A 349 -17.75 -8.71 10.79
C VAL A 349 -17.29 -8.78 12.25
N SER A 350 -17.06 -10.00 12.73
CA SER A 350 -16.49 -10.25 14.06
C SER A 350 -14.97 -10.03 14.02
N ASN A 351 -14.43 -9.50 15.12
CA ASN A 351 -12.97 -9.60 15.34
C ASN A 351 -12.67 -11.03 15.80
N CYS A 352 -11.60 -11.62 15.29
CA CYS A 352 -11.27 -13.02 15.50
C CYS A 352 -9.85 -13.19 16.04
N ALA A 353 -9.70 -14.08 17.02
CA ALA A 353 -8.39 -14.54 17.50
C ALA A 353 -8.38 -16.07 17.59
N LEU A 354 -7.34 -16.68 17.01
CA LEU A 354 -7.07 -18.11 17.20
C LEU A 354 -5.90 -18.27 18.16
N VAL A 355 -6.07 -19.07 19.23
CA VAL A 355 -4.98 -19.40 20.15
C VAL A 355 -4.57 -20.85 19.94
N ILE A 356 -3.32 -21.07 19.58
CA ILE A 356 -2.73 -22.40 19.37
C ILE A 356 -1.38 -22.50 20.07
N HIS A 357 -0.97 -23.72 20.38
CA HIS A 357 0.38 -24.02 20.84
C HIS A 357 1.31 -24.31 19.64
N GLU A 358 2.61 -24.12 19.81
CA GLU A 358 3.63 -24.34 18.77
C GLU A 358 3.54 -25.74 18.15
N ASN A 359 3.20 -26.78 18.92
CA ASN A 359 3.05 -28.14 18.44
C ASN A 359 1.86 -28.36 17.49
N GLU A 360 0.91 -27.42 17.46
CA GLU A 360 -0.24 -27.41 16.56
C GLU A 360 0.00 -26.53 15.34
N PHE A 361 0.96 -25.62 15.46
CA PHE A 361 1.31 -24.69 14.41
C PHE A 361 2.02 -25.44 13.24
N GLY A 362 1.60 -25.16 12.03
CA GLY A 362 2.16 -25.82 10.81
C GLY A 362 1.39 -27.04 10.32
N LYS A 363 0.39 -27.53 11.07
CA LYS A 363 -0.49 -28.63 10.61
C LYS A 363 -1.54 -28.19 9.59
N GLY A 364 -1.79 -26.86 9.45
CA GLY A 364 -2.74 -26.29 8.49
C GLY A 364 -2.08 -25.26 7.57
N SER A 365 -2.49 -25.23 6.30
CA SER A 365 -1.98 -24.26 5.31
C SER A 365 -2.60 -22.87 5.46
N LEU A 366 -3.79 -22.76 6.07
CA LEU A 366 -4.58 -21.52 6.13
C LEU A 366 -3.91 -20.41 6.95
N LEU A 367 -3.09 -20.75 7.95
CA LEU A 367 -2.35 -19.80 8.78
C LEU A 367 -1.04 -19.29 8.13
N LYS A 368 -0.67 -19.81 6.96
CA LYS A 368 0.52 -19.37 6.21
C LYS A 368 0.22 -18.24 5.22
N SER A 369 -1.05 -17.90 5.00
CA SER A 369 -1.48 -16.86 4.07
C SER A 369 -2.29 -15.79 4.76
N GLU A 370 -2.17 -14.56 4.29
CA GLU A 370 -2.87 -13.41 4.83
C GLU A 370 -4.39 -13.63 4.95
N THR A 371 -4.96 -13.31 6.10
CA THR A 371 -6.40 -13.13 6.31
C THR A 371 -6.67 -11.64 6.42
N PHE A 372 -7.08 -11.02 5.32
CA PHE A 372 -7.32 -9.58 5.26
C PHE A 372 -8.62 -9.25 6.01
N GLY A 373 -8.47 -8.64 7.18
CA GLY A 373 -9.57 -8.38 8.10
C GLY A 373 -9.11 -8.51 9.57
N PRO A 374 -10.02 -8.36 10.54
CA PRO A 374 -9.69 -8.31 11.97
C PRO A 374 -9.47 -9.72 12.54
N PHE A 375 -8.45 -10.41 12.07
CA PHE A 375 -8.03 -11.75 12.50
C PHE A 375 -6.56 -11.76 12.90
N VAL A 376 -6.23 -12.51 13.94
CA VAL A 376 -4.85 -12.81 14.34
C VAL A 376 -4.73 -14.24 14.90
N ALA A 377 -3.65 -14.93 14.56
CA ALA A 377 -3.22 -16.16 15.23
C ALA A 377 -2.25 -15.82 16.36
N LEU A 378 -2.52 -16.29 17.56
CA LEU A 378 -1.68 -16.19 18.77
C LEU A 378 -1.03 -17.56 18.98
N VAL A 379 0.29 -17.65 18.73
CA VAL A 379 1.06 -18.90 18.85
C VAL A 379 1.81 -18.87 20.16
N MET A 380 1.40 -19.71 21.12
CA MET A 380 2.13 -19.90 22.37
C MET A 380 3.32 -20.82 22.13
N TYR A 381 4.54 -20.38 22.47
CA TYR A 381 5.77 -21.14 22.24
C TYR A 381 6.55 -21.39 23.53
N ASP A 382 7.17 -22.54 23.60
CA ASP A 382 8.15 -22.92 24.65
C ASP A 382 9.59 -22.83 24.13
N ASP A 383 9.80 -23.12 22.82
CA ASP A 383 11.12 -23.13 22.20
C ASP A 383 11.22 -22.04 21.11
N PHE A 384 12.25 -21.21 21.19
CA PHE A 384 12.59 -20.20 20.15
C PHE A 384 12.74 -20.80 18.75
N LYS A 385 13.02 -22.09 18.66
CA LYS A 385 13.19 -22.81 17.39
C LYS A 385 11.96 -22.73 16.49
N VAL A 386 10.76 -22.62 17.05
CA VAL A 386 9.53 -22.48 16.27
C VAL A 386 9.53 -21.16 15.47
N MET A 387 10.03 -20.07 16.07
CA MET A 387 10.10 -18.77 15.39
C MET A 387 11.18 -18.78 14.29
N GLU A 388 12.34 -19.39 14.54
CA GLU A 388 13.40 -19.54 13.54
C GLU A 388 12.90 -20.37 12.34
N ASN A 389 12.23 -21.49 12.60
CA ASN A 389 11.66 -22.34 11.57
C ASN A 389 10.59 -21.58 10.76
N TYR A 390 9.66 -20.91 11.46
CA TYR A 390 8.65 -20.10 10.80
C TYR A 390 9.26 -19.02 9.90
N LEU A 391 10.22 -18.25 10.44
CA LEU A 391 10.85 -17.16 9.71
C LEU A 391 11.70 -17.66 8.54
N SER A 392 12.26 -18.86 8.64
CA SER A 392 12.98 -19.51 7.53
C SER A 392 12.03 -19.92 6.40
N ASP A 393 10.86 -20.42 6.75
CA ASP A 393 9.88 -21.00 5.81
C ASP A 393 8.97 -19.96 5.15
N ILE A 394 8.67 -18.83 5.84
CA ILE A 394 7.77 -17.82 5.26
C ILE A 394 8.38 -17.16 4.02
N GLU A 395 7.50 -16.77 3.11
CA GLU A 395 7.82 -15.91 1.98
C GLU A 395 8.16 -14.48 2.42
N GLY A 396 8.44 -13.59 1.47
CA GLY A 396 8.73 -12.18 1.75
C GLY A 396 7.57 -11.47 2.45
N GLN A 397 7.90 -10.54 3.36
CA GLN A 397 6.98 -9.81 4.21
C GLN A 397 7.18 -8.30 4.05
N LEU A 398 6.12 -7.51 4.26
CA LEU A 398 6.24 -6.06 4.41
C LEU A 398 6.96 -5.72 5.72
N THR A 399 6.60 -6.40 6.81
CA THR A 399 7.15 -6.12 8.14
C THR A 399 7.40 -7.40 8.94
N CYS A 400 8.42 -7.34 9.82
CA CYS A 400 8.59 -8.22 10.97
C CYS A 400 8.80 -7.36 12.22
N SER A 401 8.03 -7.59 13.28
CA SER A 401 8.14 -6.82 14.53
C SER A 401 8.66 -7.69 15.67
N PHE A 402 9.51 -7.14 16.52
CA PHE A 402 10.10 -7.82 17.67
C PHE A 402 9.88 -6.99 18.93
N PHE A 403 9.42 -7.63 19.99
CA PHE A 403 9.29 -7.01 21.30
C PHE A 403 10.25 -7.70 22.28
N SER A 404 11.08 -6.91 22.93
CA SER A 404 12.03 -7.39 23.93
C SER A 404 12.36 -6.29 24.94
N SER A 405 12.80 -6.71 26.12
CA SER A 405 13.36 -5.83 27.14
C SER A 405 14.83 -5.48 26.90
N ASP A 406 15.50 -6.22 26.01
CA ASP A 406 16.90 -5.99 25.66
C ASP A 406 17.12 -4.63 24.99
N ASN A 407 18.34 -4.12 25.07
CA ASN A 407 18.72 -2.92 24.35
C ASN A 407 18.86 -3.19 22.84
N GLU A 408 18.73 -2.14 22.04
CA GLU A 408 18.74 -2.21 20.58
C GLU A 408 19.99 -2.89 20.00
N ALA A 409 21.17 -2.64 20.57
CA ALA A 409 22.43 -3.21 20.07
C ALA A 409 22.47 -4.73 20.23
N HIS A 410 21.96 -5.27 21.33
CA HIS A 410 21.82 -6.71 21.54
C HIS A 410 20.77 -7.30 20.59
N LEU A 411 19.62 -6.63 20.42
CA LEU A 411 18.57 -7.07 19.53
C LEU A 411 19.04 -7.16 18.07
N LEU A 412 19.75 -6.17 17.59
CA LEU A 412 20.25 -6.17 16.20
C LEU A 412 21.22 -7.33 15.93
N ASN A 413 21.92 -7.86 16.93
CA ASN A 413 22.77 -9.03 16.81
C ASN A 413 22.05 -10.38 17.02
N ASN A 414 20.76 -10.36 17.36
CA ASN A 414 19.98 -11.59 17.55
C ASN A 414 19.82 -12.34 16.20
N PRO A 415 20.13 -13.66 16.13
CA PRO A 415 20.03 -14.44 14.90
C PRO A 415 18.65 -14.38 14.22
N LEU A 416 17.57 -14.33 15.02
CA LEU A 416 16.19 -14.24 14.51
C LEU A 416 15.96 -12.91 13.79
N ILE A 417 16.48 -11.80 14.33
CA ILE A 417 16.38 -10.48 13.70
C ILE A 417 17.24 -10.41 12.43
N GLN A 418 18.44 -11.01 12.44
CA GLN A 418 19.28 -11.15 11.25
C GLN A 418 18.59 -11.94 10.13
N LEU A 419 17.81 -12.96 10.50
CA LEU A 419 16.98 -13.69 9.55
C LEU A 419 15.83 -12.83 9.00
N ALA A 420 15.20 -12.00 9.86
CA ALA A 420 14.14 -11.08 9.45
C ALA A 420 14.59 -10.04 8.41
N PHE A 421 15.85 -9.57 8.44
CA PHE A 421 16.40 -8.69 7.41
C PHE A 421 16.38 -9.30 6.01
N LYS A 422 16.36 -10.62 5.90
CA LYS A 422 16.26 -11.33 4.61
C LYS A 422 14.81 -11.53 4.16
N LYS A 423 13.84 -11.36 5.09
CA LYS A 423 12.44 -11.72 4.88
C LYS A 423 11.50 -10.52 4.84
N ALA A 424 11.90 -9.37 5.38
CA ALA A 424 11.02 -8.20 5.50
C ALA A 424 11.65 -6.93 4.96
N GLY A 425 10.80 -6.06 4.41
CA GLY A 425 11.23 -4.71 4.01
C GLY A 425 11.44 -3.78 5.21
N ARG A 426 10.71 -4.00 6.31
CA ARG A 426 10.82 -3.21 7.54
C ARG A 426 10.89 -4.13 8.76
N VAL A 427 11.99 -4.07 9.50
CA VAL A 427 12.14 -4.71 10.81
C VAL A 427 11.87 -3.67 11.88
N ILE A 428 10.99 -3.99 12.82
CA ILE A 428 10.46 -3.05 13.81
C ILE A 428 10.82 -3.57 15.22
N LEU A 429 11.39 -2.71 16.03
CA LEU A 429 11.75 -3.03 17.42
C LEU A 429 10.82 -2.30 18.38
N ASN A 430 10.18 -3.05 19.28
CA ASN A 430 9.30 -2.56 20.34
C ASN A 430 8.13 -1.68 19.86
N ASP A 431 7.67 -1.89 18.61
CA ASP A 431 6.50 -1.21 18.06
C ASP A 431 5.66 -2.12 17.17
N VAL A 432 4.41 -1.69 16.91
CA VAL A 432 3.47 -2.41 16.05
C VAL A 432 3.70 -2.04 14.57
N PRO A 433 3.39 -2.95 13.63
CA PRO A 433 3.65 -2.71 12.22
C PRO A 433 2.66 -1.75 11.55
N THR A 434 1.48 -1.53 12.12
CA THR A 434 0.45 -0.62 11.58
C THR A 434 0.90 0.83 11.65
N GLY A 435 0.63 1.58 10.59
CA GLY A 435 1.12 2.94 10.40
C GLY A 435 2.48 2.97 9.69
N VAL A 436 2.55 3.77 8.63
CA VAL A 436 3.76 3.94 7.82
C VAL A 436 4.04 5.43 7.67
N THR A 437 5.13 5.89 8.27
CA THR A 437 5.54 7.30 8.21
C THR A 437 6.06 7.65 6.82
N VAL A 438 5.66 8.79 6.28
CA VAL A 438 6.19 9.31 5.01
C VAL A 438 7.50 10.03 5.30
N CYS A 439 8.63 9.35 5.08
CA CYS A 439 9.96 9.91 5.24
C CYS A 439 10.92 9.24 4.26
N GLN A 440 12.07 9.84 4.01
CA GLN A 440 13.04 9.33 3.04
C GLN A 440 13.55 7.92 3.37
N PRO A 441 13.98 7.59 4.62
CA PRO A 441 14.52 6.27 4.95
C PRO A 441 13.45 5.17 5.09
N MET A 442 12.16 5.45 4.79
CA MET A 442 11.11 4.46 4.91
C MET A 442 11.18 3.44 3.78
N GLN A 443 11.29 2.17 4.14
CA GLN A 443 11.09 1.05 3.23
C GLN A 443 9.69 0.45 3.44
N HIS A 444 8.81 0.65 2.47
CA HIS A 444 7.50 0.00 2.40
C HIS A 444 7.44 -0.83 1.12
N GLY A 445 7.69 -2.09 1.28
CA GLY A 445 7.91 -3.11 0.27
C GLY A 445 8.50 -4.32 0.96
N GLY A 446 9.26 -5.14 0.25
CA GLY A 446 9.93 -6.32 0.82
C GLY A 446 10.22 -7.36 -0.25
N PRO A 447 10.82 -8.50 0.11
CA PRO A 447 10.99 -9.61 -0.82
C PRO A 447 9.64 -10.13 -1.32
N TYR A 448 9.64 -10.74 -2.51
CA TYR A 448 8.44 -11.37 -3.06
C TYR A 448 7.87 -12.44 -2.09
N PRO A 449 6.54 -12.50 -1.89
CA PRO A 449 5.46 -11.83 -2.61
C PRO A 449 4.99 -10.50 -1.99
N ALA A 450 5.64 -9.98 -0.94
CA ALA A 450 5.22 -8.70 -0.35
C ALA A 450 5.34 -7.53 -1.34
N SER A 451 6.36 -7.57 -2.20
CA SER A 451 6.45 -6.69 -3.37
C SER A 451 7.05 -7.42 -4.57
N SER A 452 6.84 -6.86 -5.77
CA SER A 452 7.41 -7.40 -7.01
C SER A 452 8.91 -7.13 -7.16
N ASP A 453 9.45 -6.11 -6.47
CA ASP A 453 10.86 -5.73 -6.50
C ASP A 453 11.30 -5.12 -5.17
N SER A 454 12.07 -5.88 -4.40
CA SER A 454 12.53 -5.51 -3.04
C SER A 454 13.50 -4.33 -3.00
N ARG A 455 14.05 -3.90 -4.14
CA ARG A 455 14.98 -2.76 -4.24
C ARG A 455 14.27 -1.41 -4.11
N PHE A 456 12.95 -1.38 -4.25
CA PHE A 456 12.15 -0.15 -4.28
C PHE A 456 11.16 -0.10 -3.11
N THR A 457 10.84 1.13 -2.73
CA THR A 457 9.81 1.43 -1.73
C THR A 457 8.56 2.01 -2.38
N ALA A 458 7.38 1.74 -1.81
CA ALA A 458 6.12 2.38 -2.19
C ALA A 458 5.85 3.68 -1.41
N VAL A 459 6.59 3.97 -0.33
CA VAL A 459 6.38 5.13 0.53
C VAL A 459 7.69 5.91 0.69
N GLY A 460 7.57 7.23 0.89
CA GLY A 460 8.71 8.12 1.02
C GLY A 460 9.25 8.60 -0.33
N THR A 461 10.14 9.57 -0.29
CA THR A 461 10.64 10.25 -1.49
C THR A 461 11.47 9.35 -2.41
N ASP A 462 12.10 8.32 -1.86
CA ASP A 462 12.89 7.37 -2.65
C ASP A 462 12.02 6.52 -3.59
N SER A 463 10.70 6.52 -3.39
CA SER A 463 9.75 5.88 -4.33
C SER A 463 9.78 6.49 -5.75
N ILE A 464 10.30 7.72 -5.92
CA ILE A 464 10.53 8.34 -7.23
C ILE A 464 11.47 7.50 -8.10
N ASN A 465 12.45 6.79 -7.49
CA ASN A 465 13.41 5.98 -8.19
C ASN A 465 12.81 4.85 -9.03
N ARG A 466 11.56 4.46 -8.76
CA ARG A 466 10.78 3.51 -9.57
C ARG A 466 10.45 4.05 -10.97
N PHE A 467 10.36 5.36 -11.13
CA PHE A 467 9.83 6.03 -12.33
C PHE A 467 10.88 6.84 -13.08
N VAL A 468 12.14 6.66 -12.74
CA VAL A 468 13.27 7.27 -13.47
C VAL A 468 14.27 6.20 -13.92
N ARG A 469 15.03 6.52 -14.98
CA ARG A 469 16.15 5.71 -15.44
C ARG A 469 17.38 6.57 -15.68
N ASP A 470 18.54 6.00 -15.53
CA ASP A 470 19.81 6.68 -15.79
C ASP A 470 20.15 6.65 -17.28
N VAL A 471 20.73 7.77 -17.77
CA VAL A 471 21.32 7.90 -19.11
C VAL A 471 22.68 8.56 -18.94
N THR A 472 23.71 8.03 -19.59
CA THR A 472 25.03 8.60 -19.58
C THR A 472 25.31 9.33 -20.92
N ILE A 473 25.79 10.58 -20.82
CA ILE A 473 26.27 11.37 -21.91
C ILE A 473 27.81 11.40 -21.80
N GLN A 474 28.51 10.99 -22.85
CA GLN A 474 29.95 11.06 -22.91
C GLN A 474 30.37 12.09 -23.98
N GLN A 475 31.16 13.06 -23.59
CA GLN A 475 31.68 14.12 -24.47
C GLN A 475 33.21 14.09 -24.47
N ASN A 476 33.84 14.36 -25.64
CA ASN A 476 35.24 14.63 -25.70
C ASN A 476 35.44 16.16 -25.54
N VAL A 477 36.12 16.60 -24.48
CA VAL A 477 36.25 18.03 -24.13
C VAL A 477 37.25 18.80 -25.02
N ASN A 478 37.92 18.10 -25.92
CA ASN A 478 38.84 18.70 -26.89
C ASN A 478 38.32 18.67 -28.34
N TYR A 479 37.02 18.47 -28.53
CA TYR A 479 36.39 18.48 -29.84
C TYR A 479 35.70 19.81 -30.11
#